data_15a4192c959e878e56ab7543bccd063a
#
_entry.id   15a4192c959e878e56ab7543bccd063a
#
_cell.length_a   1.000
_cell.length_b   1.000
_cell.length_c   1.000
_cell.angle_alpha   90.00
_cell.angle_beta   90.00
_cell.angle_gamma   90.00
#
_symmetry.space_group_name_H-M   'P 1'
#
loop_
_entity.id
_entity.type
_entity.pdbx_description
1 polymer ?
#
loop_
_entity_poly.entity_id
_entity_poly.type
_entity_poly.pdbx_seq_one_letter_code
_entity_poly.pdbx_strand_id
1 'polypeptide(L)'
;MKRLLFVATLVFLTVSAFSQKAPAPIKADLWTNGSAPNSNGDVKDTAQVYIYLAPQNHNTGRAIVICPGGGYQHLSMKNEGHDWAEFFQGQGITAVVLKYRMPHKHPEVPISDAEAAMKLVRLNAANWGVKTDQVGIMGFSAGGHLASTIATKSKGDAKPNFQILFYPVISMIEGITHQGSLENLLGKRASKKMQKQYSSDIQVSRVTPRAFICLADDDHAVLPANSISYYTELYKHDVPVTFHTYPRGGHGFGFRQSFANHIEMVLELKSWLNSF
;
A
#
# COMPACT_ATOMS: atom_id res chain seq x y z
N MET A 1 75.07 22.01 -1.01
CA MET A 1 73.62 22.14 -1.28
C MET A 1 72.97 20.76 -1.06
N LYS A 2 72.40 20.51 0.10
CA LYS A 2 71.66 19.26 0.45
C LYS A 2 70.20 19.42 0.11
N ARG A 3 69.64 18.60 -0.84
CA ARG A 3 68.22 18.56 -1.16
C ARG A 3 67.53 17.63 -0.17
N LEU A 4 66.60 18.19 0.64
CA LEU A 4 65.67 17.42 1.45
C LEU A 4 64.52 16.89 0.55
N LEU A 5 64.36 15.57 0.47
CA LEU A 5 63.17 14.93 -0.09
C LEU A 5 62.13 14.86 1.00
N PHE A 6 60.98 15.55 0.78
CA PHE A 6 59.76 15.36 1.57
C PHE A 6 58.98 14.17 0.99
N VAL A 7 58.89 13.08 1.74
CA VAL A 7 57.97 11.97 1.43
C VAL A 7 56.64 12.26 2.12
N ALA A 8 55.63 12.60 1.33
CA ALA A 8 54.27 12.75 1.83
C ALA A 8 53.62 11.37 1.93
N THR A 9 53.42 10.88 3.14
CA THR A 9 52.69 9.62 3.41
C THR A 9 51.21 9.92 3.34
N LEU A 10 50.55 9.46 2.26
CA LEU A 10 49.08 9.54 2.10
C LEU A 10 48.46 8.43 2.95
N VAL A 11 47.83 8.82 4.08
CA VAL A 11 47.02 7.89 4.91
C VAL A 11 45.65 7.76 4.28
N PHE A 12 45.37 6.65 3.63
CA PHE A 12 44.04 6.26 3.19
C PHE A 12 43.24 5.81 4.42
N LEU A 13 42.36 6.67 4.95
CA LEU A 13 41.31 6.30 5.87
C LEU A 13 40.25 5.54 5.09
N THR A 14 40.25 4.22 5.16
CA THR A 14 39.15 3.39 4.71
C THR A 14 37.99 3.55 5.71
N VAL A 15 37.00 4.35 5.38
CA VAL A 15 35.77 4.39 6.11
C VAL A 15 34.99 3.10 5.77
N SER A 16 35.12 2.10 6.63
CA SER A 16 34.24 0.91 6.58
C SER A 16 32.82 1.33 6.90
N ALA A 17 32.01 1.56 5.89
CA ALA A 17 30.57 1.71 6.05
C ALA A 17 30.02 0.35 6.53
N PHE A 18 29.86 0.19 7.84
CA PHE A 18 29.07 -0.90 8.38
C PHE A 18 27.63 -0.70 7.88
N SER A 19 27.23 -1.50 6.89
CA SER A 19 25.85 -1.65 6.51
C SER A 19 25.11 -2.25 7.71
N GLN A 20 24.49 -1.41 8.50
CA GLN A 20 23.66 -1.85 9.63
C GLN A 20 22.44 -2.54 9.02
N LYS A 21 22.34 -3.86 9.22
CA LYS A 21 21.18 -4.64 8.76
C LYS A 21 19.91 -3.99 9.31
N ALA A 22 18.94 -3.73 8.42
CA ALA A 22 17.66 -3.16 8.83
C ALA A 22 17.04 -4.01 9.94
N PRO A 23 16.43 -3.41 10.97
CA PRO A 23 15.79 -4.15 12.06
C PRO A 23 14.68 -5.05 11.52
N ALA A 24 14.53 -6.21 12.13
CA ALA A 24 13.44 -7.13 11.81
C ALA A 24 12.08 -6.49 12.08
N PRO A 25 11.01 -6.87 11.34
CA PRO A 25 9.68 -6.32 11.55
C PRO A 25 9.14 -6.66 12.94
N ILE A 26 8.43 -5.71 13.54
CA ILE A 26 7.67 -5.95 14.77
C ILE A 26 6.31 -6.51 14.36
N LYS A 27 6.00 -7.73 14.81
CA LYS A 27 4.69 -8.33 14.61
C LYS A 27 3.80 -8.02 15.80
N ALA A 28 2.56 -7.58 15.56
CA ALA A 28 1.57 -7.34 16.60
C ALA A 28 0.17 -7.73 16.12
N ASP A 29 -0.68 -8.14 17.04
CA ASP A 29 -2.11 -8.27 16.79
C ASP A 29 -2.73 -6.87 16.73
N LEU A 30 -3.58 -6.64 15.72
CA LEU A 30 -4.23 -5.33 15.54
C LEU A 30 -5.32 -5.10 16.58
N TRP A 31 -5.99 -6.17 17.00
CA TRP A 31 -7.03 -6.16 18.01
C TRP A 31 -6.65 -7.00 19.21
N THR A 32 -6.74 -6.45 20.40
CA THR A 32 -6.45 -7.14 21.65
C THR A 32 -7.73 -7.74 22.25
N ASN A 33 -7.62 -8.94 22.84
CA ASN A 33 -8.69 -9.57 23.65
C ASN A 33 -10.08 -9.63 22.96
N GLY A 34 -10.13 -9.90 21.65
CA GLY A 34 -11.40 -10.01 20.92
C GLY A 34 -12.13 -8.70 20.71
N SER A 35 -11.44 -7.55 20.85
CA SER A 35 -12.02 -6.21 20.72
C SER A 35 -12.31 -5.76 19.28
N ALA A 36 -12.14 -6.63 18.29
CA ALA A 36 -12.46 -6.31 16.90
C ALA A 36 -13.96 -5.91 16.76
N PRO A 37 -14.27 -4.76 16.15
CA PRO A 37 -15.65 -4.23 16.13
C PRO A 37 -16.60 -5.05 15.26
N ASN A 38 -16.07 -5.81 14.29
CA ASN A 38 -16.83 -6.60 13.32
C ASN A 38 -16.30 -8.04 13.28
N SER A 39 -17.17 -8.99 12.95
CA SER A 39 -16.82 -10.40 12.83
C SER A 39 -17.20 -10.95 11.47
N ASN A 40 -16.33 -11.79 10.89
CA ASN A 40 -16.60 -12.60 9.69
C ASN A 40 -17.09 -14.02 10.02
N GLY A 41 -17.27 -14.32 11.31
CA GLY A 41 -17.69 -15.64 11.79
C GLY A 41 -16.52 -16.63 12.00
N ASP A 42 -15.30 -16.33 11.57
CA ASP A 42 -14.11 -17.16 11.80
C ASP A 42 -13.26 -16.58 12.95
N VAL A 43 -13.32 -17.23 14.10
CA VAL A 43 -12.56 -16.83 15.31
C VAL A 43 -11.05 -17.02 15.17
N LYS A 44 -10.59 -17.80 14.18
CA LYS A 44 -9.17 -18.03 13.90
C LYS A 44 -8.58 -16.97 12.93
N ASP A 45 -9.43 -16.27 12.22
CA ASP A 45 -9.00 -15.20 11.31
C ASP A 45 -8.76 -13.91 12.09
N THR A 46 -7.50 -13.68 12.44
CA THR A 46 -7.08 -12.52 13.25
C THR A 46 -6.33 -11.50 12.41
N ALA A 47 -6.66 -10.22 12.60
CA ALA A 47 -5.92 -9.13 11.97
C ALA A 47 -4.60 -8.91 12.69
N GLN A 48 -3.51 -8.81 11.90
CA GLN A 48 -2.15 -8.57 12.39
C GLN A 48 -1.47 -7.50 11.57
N VAL A 49 -0.51 -6.82 12.19
CA VAL A 49 0.38 -5.88 11.52
C VAL A 49 1.83 -6.31 11.65
N TYR A 50 2.59 -6.08 10.57
CA TYR A 50 4.04 -6.25 10.55
C TYR A 50 4.65 -4.89 10.28
N ILE A 51 5.33 -4.34 11.30
CA ILE A 51 5.80 -2.96 11.32
C ILE A 51 7.29 -2.93 11.00
N TYR A 52 7.66 -2.25 9.92
CA TYR A 52 9.01 -2.00 9.45
C TYR A 52 9.34 -0.53 9.72
N LEU A 53 9.97 -0.25 10.86
CA LEU A 53 10.30 1.12 11.22
C LEU A 53 11.44 1.66 10.34
N ALA A 54 11.29 2.88 9.85
CA ALA A 54 12.37 3.59 9.16
C ALA A 54 13.60 3.73 10.08
N PRO A 55 14.82 3.51 9.56
CA PRO A 55 16.04 3.77 10.32
C PRO A 55 16.15 5.25 10.71
N GLN A 56 16.49 5.52 11.97
CA GLN A 56 16.48 6.89 12.51
C GLN A 56 17.38 7.86 11.76
N ASN A 57 18.51 7.39 11.23
CA ASN A 57 19.51 8.20 10.55
C ASN A 57 19.07 8.73 9.17
N HIS A 58 18.01 8.19 8.57
CA HIS A 58 17.45 8.66 7.29
C HIS A 58 15.91 8.58 7.22
N ASN A 59 15.24 8.66 8.37
CA ASN A 59 13.79 8.67 8.43
C ASN A 59 13.23 9.93 7.75
N THR A 60 12.37 9.71 6.74
CA THR A 60 11.71 10.79 5.98
C THR A 60 10.51 11.42 6.70
N GLY A 61 10.02 10.76 7.74
CA GLY A 61 8.77 11.10 8.39
C GLY A 61 7.53 10.54 7.70
N ARG A 62 7.68 9.77 6.61
CA ARG A 62 6.55 9.11 5.94
C ARG A 62 6.26 7.74 6.51
N ALA A 63 4.97 7.36 6.42
CA ALA A 63 4.54 6.00 6.69
C ALA A 63 3.54 5.51 5.64
N ILE A 64 3.52 4.19 5.37
CA ILE A 64 2.61 3.56 4.42
C ILE A 64 2.02 2.31 5.04
N VAL A 65 0.68 2.22 5.10
CA VAL A 65 -0.03 0.97 5.40
C VAL A 65 -0.21 0.21 4.09
N ILE A 66 0.20 -1.06 4.07
CA ILE A 66 0.20 -1.91 2.87
C ILE A 66 -0.87 -2.97 3.01
N CYS A 67 -1.80 -3.02 2.05
CA CYS A 67 -2.90 -3.98 1.95
C CYS A 67 -2.60 -4.97 0.79
N PRO A 68 -2.11 -6.18 1.08
CA PRO A 68 -1.85 -7.19 0.04
C PRO A 68 -3.13 -7.61 -0.68
N GLY A 69 -3.00 -8.07 -1.93
CA GLY A 69 -4.09 -8.66 -2.69
C GLY A 69 -4.34 -10.12 -2.34
N GLY A 70 -5.21 -10.76 -3.13
CA GLY A 70 -5.58 -12.18 -2.98
C GLY A 70 -7.09 -12.41 -3.08
N GLY A 71 -7.81 -11.54 -3.81
CA GLY A 71 -9.23 -11.73 -4.16
C GLY A 71 -10.18 -11.73 -2.97
N TYR A 72 -9.79 -11.21 -1.81
CA TYR A 72 -10.51 -11.35 -0.53
C TYR A 72 -10.70 -12.80 -0.10
N GLN A 73 -9.84 -13.70 -0.54
CA GLN A 73 -9.85 -15.11 -0.19
C GLN A 73 -8.57 -15.53 0.55
N HIS A 74 -7.47 -14.90 0.24
CA HIS A 74 -6.15 -15.07 0.87
C HIS A 74 -5.36 -13.75 0.80
N LEU A 75 -4.12 -13.76 1.28
CA LEU A 75 -3.22 -12.59 1.22
C LEU A 75 -1.87 -12.95 0.60
N SER A 76 -1.46 -12.21 -0.40
CA SER A 76 -0.16 -12.29 -1.06
C SER A 76 0.91 -11.57 -0.23
N MET A 77 1.09 -12.01 1.03
CA MET A 77 1.87 -11.31 2.06
C MET A 77 3.32 -11.02 1.67
N LYS A 78 3.97 -11.93 0.92
CA LYS A 78 5.37 -11.74 0.54
C LYS A 78 5.52 -10.67 -0.54
N ASN A 79 5.04 -10.95 -1.73
CA ASN A 79 5.26 -10.15 -2.95
C ASN A 79 4.52 -8.80 -2.97
N GLU A 80 3.38 -8.72 -2.28
CA GLU A 80 2.52 -7.53 -2.20
C GLU A 80 2.47 -6.92 -0.79
N GLY A 81 3.36 -7.39 0.09
CA GLY A 81 3.46 -6.93 1.48
C GLY A 81 4.91 -6.75 1.91
N HIS A 82 5.55 -7.83 2.38
CA HIS A 82 6.86 -7.78 3.02
C HIS A 82 7.97 -7.26 2.11
N ASP A 83 8.02 -7.70 0.85
CA ASP A 83 9.07 -7.25 -0.09
C ASP A 83 8.98 -5.72 -0.34
N TRP A 84 7.76 -5.16 -0.41
CA TRP A 84 7.54 -3.71 -0.47
C TRP A 84 7.89 -2.99 0.83
N ALA A 85 7.57 -3.60 1.96
CA ALA A 85 7.87 -3.01 3.27
C ALA A 85 9.38 -2.89 3.52
N GLU A 86 10.16 -3.91 3.14
CA GLU A 86 11.62 -3.88 3.17
C GLU A 86 12.19 -2.80 2.25
N PHE A 87 11.63 -2.67 1.05
CA PHE A 87 11.99 -1.58 0.14
C PHE A 87 11.73 -0.21 0.76
N PHE A 88 10.53 0.05 1.28
CA PHE A 88 10.20 1.33 1.90
C PHE A 88 11.05 1.63 3.14
N GLN A 89 11.29 0.63 3.98
CA GLN A 89 12.19 0.76 5.12
C GLN A 89 13.59 1.22 4.68
N GLY A 90 14.13 0.62 3.60
CA GLY A 90 15.40 1.02 2.99
C GLY A 90 15.38 2.43 2.38
N GLN A 91 14.20 2.98 2.07
CA GLN A 91 14.04 4.36 1.61
C GLN A 91 13.75 5.34 2.77
N GLY A 92 13.86 4.93 4.02
CA GLY A 92 13.56 5.77 5.17
C GLY A 92 12.06 6.03 5.39
N ILE A 93 11.20 5.16 4.90
CA ILE A 93 9.75 5.23 5.04
C ILE A 93 9.30 4.08 5.96
N THR A 94 8.58 4.40 7.03
CA THR A 94 7.96 3.37 7.88
C THR A 94 6.86 2.64 7.11
N ALA A 95 6.90 1.30 7.07
CA ALA A 95 5.89 0.51 6.39
C ALA A 95 5.18 -0.42 7.39
N VAL A 96 3.86 -0.54 7.23
CA VAL A 96 3.02 -1.41 8.05
C VAL A 96 2.25 -2.36 7.14
N VAL A 97 2.67 -3.62 7.06
CA VAL A 97 1.96 -4.63 6.28
C VAL A 97 0.78 -5.12 7.10
N LEU A 98 -0.40 -4.97 6.56
CA LEU A 98 -1.65 -5.38 7.20
C LEU A 98 -2.07 -6.78 6.72
N LYS A 99 -2.06 -7.75 7.63
CA LYS A 99 -2.79 -9.00 7.47
C LYS A 99 -4.24 -8.72 7.91
N TYR A 100 -5.06 -8.22 7.00
CA TYR A 100 -6.47 -7.99 7.29
C TYR A 100 -7.27 -9.29 7.25
N ARG A 101 -8.37 -9.34 8.02
CA ARG A 101 -9.30 -10.48 8.05
C ARG A 101 -10.09 -10.59 6.77
N MET A 102 -10.38 -11.81 6.37
CA MET A 102 -11.21 -12.05 5.19
C MET A 102 -12.66 -11.59 5.44
N PRO A 103 -13.31 -10.99 4.43
CA PRO A 103 -14.65 -10.44 4.62
C PRO A 103 -15.73 -11.49 4.84
N HIS A 104 -15.66 -12.64 4.19
CA HIS A 104 -16.73 -13.66 4.19
C HIS A 104 -18.12 -13.03 3.99
N LYS A 105 -18.24 -12.06 3.06
CA LYS A 105 -19.43 -11.25 2.72
C LYS A 105 -19.78 -10.17 3.78
N HIS A 106 -18.85 -9.85 4.67
CA HIS A 106 -18.90 -8.78 5.65
C HIS A 106 -17.84 -7.71 5.31
N PRO A 107 -18.11 -6.81 4.36
CA PRO A 107 -17.12 -5.85 3.87
C PRO A 107 -16.59 -4.91 4.95
N GLU A 108 -17.35 -4.69 6.01
CA GLU A 108 -16.96 -3.90 7.18
C GLU A 108 -15.78 -4.49 7.96
N VAL A 109 -15.53 -5.80 7.84
CA VAL A 109 -14.45 -6.49 8.56
C VAL A 109 -13.07 -6.01 8.09
N PRO A 110 -12.64 -6.20 6.82
CA PRO A 110 -11.35 -5.71 6.35
C PRO A 110 -11.27 -4.17 6.37
N ILE A 111 -12.39 -3.46 6.21
CA ILE A 111 -12.42 -1.99 6.29
C ILE A 111 -12.05 -1.53 7.71
N SER A 112 -12.66 -2.13 8.75
CA SER A 112 -12.31 -1.79 10.13
C SER A 112 -10.85 -2.09 10.47
N ASP A 113 -10.29 -3.19 9.92
CA ASP A 113 -8.90 -3.53 10.12
C ASP A 113 -7.96 -2.49 9.45
N ALA A 114 -8.27 -2.07 8.22
CA ALA A 114 -7.48 -1.07 7.53
C ALA A 114 -7.57 0.32 8.20
N GLU A 115 -8.76 0.72 8.64
CA GLU A 115 -8.94 1.96 9.41
C GLU A 115 -8.16 1.93 10.74
N ALA A 116 -8.17 0.79 11.44
CA ALA A 116 -7.41 0.63 12.67
C ALA A 116 -5.89 0.68 12.43
N ALA A 117 -5.40 0.07 11.35
CA ALA A 117 -3.98 0.15 10.98
C ALA A 117 -3.55 1.60 10.66
N MET A 118 -4.38 2.39 9.96
CA MET A 118 -4.12 3.81 9.72
C MET A 118 -4.05 4.61 11.03
N LYS A 119 -5.00 4.38 11.94
CA LYS A 119 -5.03 5.01 13.27
C LYS A 119 -3.83 4.60 14.12
N LEU A 120 -3.44 3.31 14.07
CA LEU A 120 -2.25 2.81 14.77
C LEU A 120 -0.99 3.57 14.39
N VAL A 121 -0.77 3.81 13.09
CA VAL A 121 0.38 4.60 12.61
C VAL A 121 0.35 5.99 13.22
N ARG A 122 -0.78 6.69 13.19
CA ARG A 122 -0.89 8.06 13.74
C ARG A 122 -0.76 8.12 15.26
N LEU A 123 -1.31 7.13 15.96
CA LEU A 123 -1.17 7.02 17.42
C LEU A 123 0.31 6.86 17.84
N ASN A 124 1.10 6.17 17.04
CA ASN A 124 2.52 5.94 17.30
C ASN A 124 3.44 6.93 16.57
N ALA A 125 2.91 7.94 15.90
CA ALA A 125 3.66 8.82 15.01
C ALA A 125 4.89 9.47 15.69
N ALA A 126 4.74 9.97 16.90
CA ALA A 126 5.83 10.56 17.67
C ALA A 126 6.95 9.56 17.96
N ASN A 127 6.60 8.33 18.38
CA ASN A 127 7.56 7.29 18.73
C ASN A 127 8.28 6.72 17.50
N TRP A 128 7.63 6.74 16.32
CA TRP A 128 8.16 6.21 15.07
C TRP A 128 8.82 7.29 14.20
N GLY A 129 8.81 8.54 14.65
CA GLY A 129 9.30 9.68 13.87
C GLY A 129 8.49 9.92 12.59
N VAL A 130 7.19 9.63 12.62
CA VAL A 130 6.26 9.81 11.50
C VAL A 130 5.55 11.15 11.63
N LYS A 131 5.38 11.86 10.50
CA LYS A 131 4.54 13.05 10.39
C LYS A 131 3.10 12.62 10.12
N THR A 132 2.15 13.06 10.92
CA THR A 132 0.74 12.62 10.83
C THR A 132 0.06 13.02 9.53
N ASP A 133 0.57 14.02 8.82
CA ASP A 133 0.16 14.47 7.49
C ASP A 133 0.90 13.79 6.33
N GLN A 134 1.76 12.79 6.62
CA GLN A 134 2.54 12.02 5.65
C GLN A 134 2.27 10.50 5.76
N VAL A 135 1.03 10.12 6.08
CA VAL A 135 0.61 8.72 6.21
C VAL A 135 -0.22 8.31 5.01
N GLY A 136 0.31 7.38 4.21
CA GLY A 136 -0.34 6.84 3.01
C GLY A 136 -0.90 5.44 3.21
N ILE A 137 -1.67 5.01 2.21
CA ILE A 137 -2.13 3.63 2.08
C ILE A 137 -1.73 3.09 0.72
N MET A 138 -1.29 1.84 0.68
CA MET A 138 -0.93 1.11 -0.54
C MET A 138 -1.74 -0.17 -0.64
N GLY A 139 -2.16 -0.52 -1.85
CA GLY A 139 -2.90 -1.76 -2.03
C GLY A 139 -2.74 -2.37 -3.42
N PHE A 140 -2.91 -3.69 -3.48
CA PHE A 140 -2.73 -4.52 -4.65
C PHE A 140 -4.00 -5.30 -4.94
N SER A 141 -4.48 -5.34 -6.19
CA SER A 141 -5.63 -6.18 -6.55
C SER A 141 -6.84 -5.93 -5.63
N ALA A 142 -7.36 -6.94 -4.95
CA ALA A 142 -8.40 -6.80 -3.92
C ALA A 142 -7.96 -5.91 -2.74
N GLY A 143 -6.67 -5.94 -2.35
CA GLY A 143 -6.10 -4.99 -1.37
C GLY A 143 -6.06 -3.55 -1.91
N GLY A 144 -5.97 -3.38 -3.23
CA GLY A 144 -6.15 -2.09 -3.91
C GLY A 144 -7.59 -1.57 -3.79
N HIS A 145 -8.57 -2.47 -3.85
CA HIS A 145 -9.96 -2.12 -3.54
C HIS A 145 -10.12 -1.66 -2.09
N LEU A 146 -9.53 -2.39 -1.13
CA LEU A 146 -9.55 -2.00 0.27
C LEU A 146 -8.89 -0.63 0.46
N ALA A 147 -7.69 -0.41 -0.09
CA ALA A 147 -6.96 0.84 0.00
C ALA A 147 -7.75 2.03 -0.60
N SER A 148 -8.33 1.87 -1.79
CA SER A 148 -9.14 2.91 -2.44
C SER A 148 -10.46 3.16 -1.70
N THR A 149 -11.04 2.13 -1.05
CA THR A 149 -12.21 2.29 -0.17
C THR A 149 -11.87 3.15 1.05
N ILE A 150 -10.74 2.90 1.71
CA ILE A 150 -10.25 3.74 2.82
C ILE A 150 -9.98 5.17 2.34
N ALA A 151 -9.35 5.34 1.19
CA ALA A 151 -9.03 6.65 0.62
C ALA A 151 -10.27 7.49 0.30
N THR A 152 -11.36 6.87 -0.14
CA THR A 152 -12.58 7.57 -0.55
C THR A 152 -13.61 7.75 0.55
N LYS A 153 -13.64 6.86 1.58
CA LYS A 153 -14.72 6.82 2.56
C LYS A 153 -14.31 7.18 3.98
N SER A 154 -13.05 6.88 4.38
CA SER A 154 -12.62 7.10 5.77
C SER A 154 -12.38 8.58 6.08
N LYS A 155 -12.50 8.93 7.36
CA LYS A 155 -12.38 10.29 7.88
C LYS A 155 -11.40 10.34 9.07
N GLY A 156 -11.00 11.54 9.45
CA GLY A 156 -10.10 11.77 10.59
C GLY A 156 -8.82 10.94 10.48
N ASP A 157 -8.39 10.34 11.57
CA ASP A 157 -7.13 9.59 11.65
C ASP A 157 -7.09 8.30 10.83
N ALA A 158 -8.23 7.83 10.31
CA ALA A 158 -8.25 6.71 9.38
C ALA A 158 -8.03 7.14 7.92
N LYS A 159 -8.19 8.44 7.58
CA LYS A 159 -8.04 8.92 6.21
C LYS A 159 -6.57 9.03 5.81
N PRO A 160 -6.13 8.43 4.69
CA PRO A 160 -4.77 8.57 4.20
C PRO A 160 -4.51 9.98 3.62
N ASN A 161 -3.25 10.41 3.59
CA ASN A 161 -2.80 11.63 2.93
C ASN A 161 -2.47 11.42 1.45
N PHE A 162 -2.15 10.16 1.07
CA PHE A 162 -1.92 9.73 -0.30
C PHE A 162 -2.24 8.23 -0.45
N GLN A 163 -2.44 7.78 -1.68
CA GLN A 163 -2.72 6.38 -1.98
C GLN A 163 -1.86 5.86 -3.14
N ILE A 164 -1.44 4.59 -3.04
CA ILE A 164 -0.65 3.88 -4.04
C ILE A 164 -1.40 2.61 -4.41
N LEU A 165 -1.77 2.46 -5.67
CA LEU A 165 -2.64 1.39 -6.13
C LEU A 165 -1.98 0.62 -7.27
N PHE A 166 -1.77 -0.68 -7.07
CA PHE A 166 -1.21 -1.57 -8.08
C PHE A 166 -2.28 -2.50 -8.61
N TYR A 167 -2.53 -2.46 -9.92
CA TYR A 167 -3.56 -3.27 -10.62
C TYR A 167 -4.83 -3.45 -9.75
N PRO A 168 -5.39 -2.35 -9.21
CA PRO A 168 -6.42 -2.43 -8.19
C PRO A 168 -7.74 -2.93 -8.76
N VAL A 169 -8.44 -3.76 -7.99
CA VAL A 169 -9.90 -3.82 -8.11
C VAL A 169 -10.44 -2.48 -7.60
N ILE A 170 -11.35 -1.88 -8.33
CA ILE A 170 -11.94 -0.56 -8.00
C ILE A 170 -13.46 -0.66 -7.98
N SER A 171 -14.03 -1.10 -9.09
CA SER A 171 -15.48 -1.23 -9.24
C SER A 171 -15.96 -2.59 -8.78
N MET A 172 -17.11 -2.62 -8.11
CA MET A 172 -17.87 -3.84 -7.80
C MET A 172 -19.04 -4.03 -8.77
N ILE A 173 -19.08 -3.28 -9.89
CA ILE A 173 -20.13 -3.38 -10.90
C ILE A 173 -19.78 -4.51 -11.87
N GLU A 174 -20.75 -5.37 -12.16
CA GLU A 174 -20.62 -6.43 -13.17
C GLU A 174 -20.09 -5.89 -14.51
N GLY A 175 -19.23 -6.67 -15.17
CA GLY A 175 -18.59 -6.30 -16.43
C GLY A 175 -17.26 -5.56 -16.29
N ILE A 176 -17.01 -4.91 -15.16
CA ILE A 176 -15.74 -4.24 -14.86
C ILE A 176 -15.01 -4.94 -13.70
N THR A 177 -15.76 -5.37 -12.69
CA THR A 177 -15.22 -5.94 -11.46
C THR A 177 -14.43 -7.23 -11.68
N HIS A 178 -13.49 -7.50 -10.78
CA HIS A 178 -12.99 -8.86 -10.59
C HIS A 178 -14.04 -9.68 -9.85
N GLN A 179 -14.68 -10.62 -10.56
CA GLN A 179 -15.84 -11.36 -10.07
C GLN A 179 -15.58 -12.06 -8.72
N GLY A 180 -14.41 -12.71 -8.57
CA GLY A 180 -14.03 -13.36 -7.31
C GLY A 180 -13.98 -12.40 -6.13
N SER A 181 -13.44 -11.20 -6.32
CA SER A 181 -13.41 -10.16 -5.26
C SER A 181 -14.80 -9.70 -4.88
N LEU A 182 -15.69 -9.49 -5.85
CA LEU A 182 -17.07 -9.12 -5.60
C LEU A 182 -17.79 -10.21 -4.78
N GLU A 183 -17.67 -11.48 -5.20
CA GLU A 183 -18.35 -12.58 -4.53
C GLU A 183 -17.85 -12.83 -3.10
N ASN A 184 -16.55 -12.70 -2.88
CA ASN A 184 -15.95 -12.88 -1.57
C ASN A 184 -16.28 -11.71 -0.62
N LEU A 185 -16.31 -10.47 -1.16
CA LEU A 185 -16.59 -9.27 -0.38
C LEU A 185 -18.08 -9.09 -0.08
N LEU A 186 -18.93 -9.20 -1.12
CA LEU A 186 -20.35 -8.83 -1.06
C LEU A 186 -21.33 -10.01 -1.23
N GLY A 187 -20.82 -11.15 -1.72
CA GLY A 187 -21.62 -12.33 -2.05
C GLY A 187 -22.13 -12.33 -3.49
N LYS A 188 -22.42 -13.53 -4.00
CA LYS A 188 -22.87 -13.77 -5.39
C LYS A 188 -24.14 -13.01 -5.80
N ARG A 189 -24.99 -12.68 -4.84
CA ARG A 189 -26.28 -11.99 -5.05
C ARG A 189 -26.25 -10.56 -4.51
N ALA A 190 -25.09 -9.91 -4.51
CA ALA A 190 -24.98 -8.52 -4.08
C ALA A 190 -25.91 -7.61 -4.89
N SER A 191 -26.73 -6.82 -4.22
CA SER A 191 -27.63 -5.89 -4.91
C SER A 191 -26.83 -4.80 -5.66
N LYS A 192 -27.41 -4.24 -6.73
CA LYS A 192 -26.82 -3.11 -7.46
C LYS A 192 -26.51 -1.93 -6.54
N LYS A 193 -27.30 -1.73 -5.48
CA LYS A 193 -27.04 -0.70 -4.47
C LYS A 193 -25.74 -0.98 -3.72
N MET A 194 -25.53 -2.22 -3.26
CA MET A 194 -24.27 -2.62 -2.60
C MET A 194 -23.08 -2.53 -3.54
N GLN A 195 -23.21 -3.01 -4.78
CA GLN A 195 -22.14 -2.91 -5.78
C GLN A 195 -21.71 -1.44 -5.95
N LYS A 196 -22.65 -0.51 -6.13
CA LYS A 196 -22.36 0.93 -6.21
C LYS A 196 -21.74 1.49 -4.92
N GLN A 197 -22.24 1.07 -3.77
CA GLN A 197 -21.76 1.51 -2.46
C GLN A 197 -20.28 1.15 -2.24
N TYR A 198 -19.84 0.00 -2.76
CA TYR A 198 -18.46 -0.50 -2.64
C TYR A 198 -17.63 -0.34 -3.91
N SER A 199 -18.04 0.44 -4.88
CA SER A 199 -17.27 0.85 -6.04
C SER A 199 -16.55 2.16 -5.74
N SER A 200 -15.22 2.11 -5.60
CA SER A 200 -14.43 3.26 -5.15
C SER A 200 -14.43 4.41 -6.15
N ASP A 201 -14.55 4.13 -7.45
CA ASP A 201 -14.69 5.14 -8.50
C ASP A 201 -15.94 6.03 -8.27
N ILE A 202 -17.07 5.45 -7.87
CA ILE A 202 -18.31 6.19 -7.57
C ILE A 202 -18.22 7.02 -6.28
N GLN A 203 -17.24 6.70 -5.40
CA GLN A 203 -17.08 7.37 -4.11
C GLN A 203 -16.01 8.49 -4.14
N VAL A 204 -15.38 8.74 -5.29
CA VAL A 204 -14.40 9.82 -5.45
C VAL A 204 -15.04 11.17 -5.17
N SER A 205 -14.30 12.06 -4.53
CA SER A 205 -14.69 13.43 -4.24
C SER A 205 -13.45 14.33 -4.23
N ARG A 206 -13.61 15.64 -4.18
CA ARG A 206 -12.52 16.62 -4.12
C ARG A 206 -11.59 16.47 -2.90
N VAL A 207 -12.04 15.76 -1.87
CA VAL A 207 -11.24 15.46 -0.67
C VAL A 207 -10.56 14.09 -0.71
N THR A 208 -10.73 13.33 -1.81
CA THR A 208 -9.99 12.09 -2.03
C THR A 208 -8.49 12.40 -2.16
N PRO A 209 -7.59 11.68 -1.48
CA PRO A 209 -6.17 11.98 -1.52
C PRO A 209 -5.55 11.66 -2.87
N ARG A 210 -4.44 12.37 -3.19
CA ARG A 210 -3.63 12.12 -4.39
C ARG A 210 -3.30 10.65 -4.58
N ALA A 211 -3.21 10.20 -5.83
CA ALA A 211 -3.03 8.79 -6.15
C ALA A 211 -1.83 8.55 -7.08
N PHE A 212 -1.15 7.43 -6.84
CA PHE A 212 -0.28 6.75 -7.80
C PHE A 212 -0.97 5.45 -8.21
N ILE A 213 -1.17 5.24 -9.50
CA ILE A 213 -1.83 4.05 -10.04
C ILE A 213 -0.88 3.38 -11.03
N CYS A 214 -0.66 2.07 -10.87
CA CYS A 214 0.24 1.29 -11.71
C CYS A 214 -0.40 -0.06 -12.07
N LEU A 215 -0.38 -0.41 -13.37
CA LEU A 215 -0.95 -1.65 -13.87
C LEU A 215 -0.23 -2.13 -15.13
N ALA A 216 -0.59 -3.33 -15.60
CA ALA A 216 -0.21 -3.82 -16.92
C ALA A 216 -1.44 -3.86 -17.84
N ASP A 217 -1.23 -3.53 -19.12
CA ASP A 217 -2.29 -3.49 -20.13
C ASP A 217 -2.83 -4.89 -20.48
N ASP A 218 -1.96 -5.90 -20.34
CA ASP A 218 -2.29 -7.33 -20.55
C ASP A 218 -2.85 -8.03 -19.28
N ASP A 219 -3.37 -7.27 -18.31
CA ASP A 219 -4.03 -7.85 -17.14
C ASP A 219 -5.45 -8.33 -17.51
N HIS A 220 -5.62 -9.66 -17.54
CA HIS A 220 -6.90 -10.31 -17.82
C HIS A 220 -7.65 -10.76 -16.56
N ALA A 221 -7.05 -10.63 -15.37
CA ALA A 221 -7.69 -10.96 -14.10
C ALA A 221 -8.43 -9.75 -13.51
N VAL A 222 -7.76 -8.61 -13.44
CA VAL A 222 -8.37 -7.33 -13.07
C VAL A 222 -8.22 -6.38 -14.25
N LEU A 223 -9.29 -6.24 -15.02
CA LEU A 223 -9.26 -5.46 -16.26
C LEU A 223 -8.76 -4.04 -16.03
N PRO A 224 -7.91 -3.48 -16.92
CA PRO A 224 -7.45 -2.08 -16.89
C PRO A 224 -8.58 -1.06 -16.71
N ALA A 225 -9.79 -1.40 -17.15
CA ALA A 225 -10.99 -0.59 -16.98
C ALA A 225 -11.25 -0.18 -15.51
N ASN A 226 -10.85 -0.98 -14.51
CA ASN A 226 -10.91 -0.61 -13.10
C ASN A 226 -10.07 0.64 -12.81
N SER A 227 -8.80 0.62 -13.21
CA SER A 227 -7.87 1.73 -13.00
C SER A 227 -8.25 2.96 -13.82
N ILE A 228 -8.72 2.76 -15.05
CA ILE A 228 -9.15 3.84 -15.95
C ILE A 228 -10.39 4.55 -15.39
N SER A 229 -11.40 3.81 -14.87
CA SER A 229 -12.59 4.43 -14.27
C SER A 229 -12.21 5.28 -13.05
N TYR A 230 -11.30 4.77 -12.20
CA TYR A 230 -10.85 5.51 -11.02
C TYR A 230 -10.06 6.76 -11.38
N TYR A 231 -9.11 6.65 -12.31
CA TYR A 231 -8.37 7.79 -12.86
C TYR A 231 -9.32 8.87 -13.40
N THR A 232 -10.33 8.46 -14.18
CA THR A 232 -11.30 9.37 -14.78
C THR A 232 -12.07 10.15 -13.71
N GLU A 233 -12.50 9.48 -12.65
CA GLU A 233 -13.22 10.14 -11.56
C GLU A 233 -12.29 11.02 -10.70
N LEU A 234 -11.05 10.59 -10.43
CA LEU A 234 -10.05 11.44 -9.77
C LEU A 234 -9.81 12.73 -10.56
N TYR A 235 -9.61 12.62 -11.88
CA TYR A 235 -9.43 13.78 -12.76
C TYR A 235 -10.64 14.74 -12.75
N LYS A 236 -11.87 14.22 -12.83
CA LYS A 236 -13.11 15.04 -12.77
C LYS A 236 -13.26 15.79 -11.45
N HIS A 237 -12.66 15.31 -10.37
CA HIS A 237 -12.73 15.91 -9.05
C HIS A 237 -11.48 16.73 -8.68
N ASP A 238 -10.61 17.06 -9.65
CA ASP A 238 -9.36 17.82 -9.47
C ASP A 238 -8.40 17.17 -8.46
N VAL A 239 -8.43 15.83 -8.33
CA VAL A 239 -7.51 15.09 -7.47
C VAL A 239 -6.22 14.79 -8.24
N PRO A 240 -5.03 15.18 -7.75
CA PRO A 240 -3.78 14.86 -8.41
C PRO A 240 -3.57 13.35 -8.54
N VAL A 241 -3.31 12.88 -9.75
CA VAL A 241 -3.12 11.46 -10.05
C VAL A 241 -1.96 11.26 -11.00
N THR A 242 -1.11 10.27 -10.70
CA THR A 242 -0.07 9.75 -11.59
C THR A 242 -0.47 8.35 -12.00
N PHE A 243 -0.49 8.08 -13.30
CA PHE A 243 -1.02 6.85 -13.88
C PHE A 243 0.03 6.22 -14.80
N HIS A 244 0.46 5.00 -14.46
CA HIS A 244 1.43 4.23 -15.23
C HIS A 244 0.79 2.93 -15.71
N THR A 245 0.86 2.68 -17.00
CA THR A 245 0.49 1.39 -17.59
C THR A 245 1.65 0.82 -18.39
N TYR A 246 1.98 -0.44 -18.15
CA TYR A 246 3.01 -1.16 -18.87
C TYR A 246 2.38 -2.12 -19.87
N PRO A 247 2.92 -2.27 -21.08
CA PRO A 247 2.31 -3.10 -22.11
C PRO A 247 2.15 -4.57 -21.68
N ARG A 248 3.08 -5.07 -20.84
CA ARG A 248 3.10 -6.45 -20.38
C ARG A 248 3.47 -6.53 -18.91
N GLY A 249 2.90 -7.52 -18.22
CA GLY A 249 3.11 -7.76 -16.79
C GLY A 249 2.06 -8.69 -16.21
N GLY A 250 0.91 -8.76 -16.84
CA GLY A 250 -0.24 -9.48 -16.34
C GLY A 250 -0.69 -9.00 -14.97
N HIS A 251 -1.33 -9.89 -14.22
CA HIS A 251 -1.78 -9.60 -12.87
C HIS A 251 -0.79 -10.05 -11.81
N GLY A 252 -0.65 -9.30 -10.71
CA GLY A 252 0.07 -9.74 -9.53
C GLY A 252 1.61 -9.67 -9.63
N PHE A 253 2.17 -8.79 -10.47
CA PHE A 253 3.62 -8.63 -10.57
C PHE A 253 4.26 -8.14 -9.25
N GLY A 254 3.55 -7.32 -8.44
CA GLY A 254 4.00 -6.87 -7.11
C GLY A 254 5.42 -6.33 -7.11
N PHE A 255 6.26 -6.83 -6.18
CA PHE A 255 7.70 -6.47 -6.09
C PHE A 255 8.62 -7.44 -6.83
N ARG A 256 8.11 -8.27 -7.74
CA ARG A 256 8.94 -9.29 -8.41
C ARG A 256 9.99 -8.64 -9.30
N GLN A 257 11.25 -8.99 -9.07
CA GLN A 257 12.38 -8.57 -9.93
C GLN A 257 12.29 -9.15 -11.35
N SER A 258 11.52 -10.22 -11.55
CA SER A 258 11.24 -10.80 -12.88
C SER A 258 10.23 -10.01 -13.70
N PHE A 259 9.57 -9.01 -13.13
CA PHE A 259 8.75 -8.06 -13.88
C PHE A 259 9.67 -7.19 -14.76
N ALA A 260 9.46 -7.18 -16.05
CA ALA A 260 10.38 -6.55 -17.01
C ALA A 260 10.62 -5.05 -16.72
N ASN A 261 9.60 -4.36 -16.24
CA ASN A 261 9.67 -2.94 -15.90
C ASN A 261 9.82 -2.67 -14.39
N HIS A 262 10.38 -3.63 -13.64
CA HIS A 262 10.54 -3.49 -12.19
C HIS A 262 11.33 -2.24 -11.79
N ILE A 263 12.44 -1.97 -12.46
CA ILE A 263 13.33 -0.85 -12.15
C ILE A 263 12.63 0.48 -12.43
N GLU A 264 12.04 0.62 -13.62
CA GLU A 264 11.29 1.81 -14.02
C GLU A 264 10.14 2.09 -13.05
N MET A 265 9.34 1.08 -12.74
CA MET A 265 8.22 1.16 -11.80
C MET A 265 8.66 1.68 -10.42
N VAL A 266 9.76 1.15 -9.89
CA VAL A 266 10.30 1.56 -8.60
C VAL A 266 10.83 2.99 -8.64
N LEU A 267 11.52 3.39 -9.72
CA LEU A 267 12.04 4.75 -9.89
C LEU A 267 10.91 5.78 -10.03
N GLU A 268 9.87 5.46 -10.79
CA GLU A 268 8.68 6.30 -10.96
C GLU A 268 7.93 6.49 -9.64
N LEU A 269 7.74 5.42 -8.86
CA LEU A 269 7.13 5.51 -7.52
C LEU A 269 7.99 6.36 -6.57
N LYS A 270 9.31 6.21 -6.57
CA LYS A 270 10.23 7.06 -5.78
C LYS A 270 10.14 8.51 -6.20
N SER A 271 10.17 8.79 -7.50
CA SER A 271 10.02 10.15 -8.04
C SER A 271 8.71 10.77 -7.60
N TRP A 272 7.61 10.03 -7.68
CA TRP A 272 6.30 10.50 -7.24
C TRP A 272 6.27 10.78 -5.73
N LEU A 273 6.79 9.88 -4.89
CA LEU A 273 6.87 10.09 -3.45
C LEU A 273 7.73 11.31 -3.08
N ASN A 274 8.70 11.69 -3.89
CA ASN A 274 9.55 12.87 -3.67
C ASN A 274 8.96 14.18 -4.22
N SER A 275 7.81 14.12 -4.90
CA SER A 275 7.20 15.30 -5.52
C SER A 275 6.31 16.13 -4.59
N PHE A 276 6.11 15.71 -3.33
CA PHE A 276 5.27 16.41 -2.35
C PHE A 276 5.74 16.20 -0.90
#